data_afc504903d931727e20d06633d5dfcb2
#
_entry.id   afc504903d931727e20d06633d5dfcb2
#
_cell.length_a   1.000
_cell.length_b   1.000
_cell.length_c   1.000
_cell.angle_alpha   90.00
_cell.angle_beta   90.00
_cell.angle_gamma   90.00
#
_symmetry.space_group_name_H-M   'P 1'
#
loop_
_entity.id
_entity.type
_entity.pdbx_description
1 polymer ?
#
loop_
_entity_poly.entity_id
_entity_poly.type
_entity_poly.pdbx_seq_one_letter_code
_entity_poly.pdbx_strand_id
1 'polypeptide(L)'
;MYDTYVVDKFDTIDIISNKFNTSPEVIYQLNGYIVDLKPGTSLVVPRNRSNYFDYYIVNKGDTLYKIASDNKLDPDLLAQLNGINKSDYIYPNQTLLIPKPGTILYITAVGDTLSGIVNGLNVDMDKLLSQNNNIYLQPEQLIVYKYK
;
A
#
# COMPACT_ATOMS: atom_id res chain seq x y z
N MET A 1 3.21 -3.35 6.76
CA MET A 1 2.98 -3.00 8.18
C MET A 1 1.55 -3.41 8.52
N TYR A 2 1.33 -4.09 9.67
CA TYR A 2 0.07 -4.72 10.04
C TYR A 2 -0.43 -4.17 11.36
N ASP A 3 -1.73 -4.28 11.59
CA ASP A 3 -2.38 -3.99 12.86
C ASP A 3 -3.09 -5.24 13.37
N THR A 4 -3.56 -5.20 14.61
CA THR A 4 -4.36 -6.25 15.20
C THR A 4 -5.80 -5.76 15.33
N TYR A 5 -6.75 -6.56 14.87
CA TYR A 5 -8.17 -6.32 15.00
C TYR A 5 -8.83 -7.38 15.86
N VAL A 6 -9.64 -6.97 16.81
CA VAL A 6 -10.44 -7.90 17.63
C VAL A 6 -11.82 -8.05 17.00
N VAL A 7 -12.18 -9.28 16.66
CA VAL A 7 -13.46 -9.62 16.01
C VAL A 7 -14.62 -9.27 16.94
N ASP A 8 -15.60 -8.56 16.40
CA ASP A 8 -16.85 -8.21 17.09
C ASP A 8 -17.94 -9.25 16.78
N LYS A 9 -19.03 -9.19 17.57
CA LYS A 9 -20.15 -10.17 17.55
C LYS A 9 -20.82 -10.34 16.17
N PHE A 10 -20.84 -9.29 15.37
CA PHE A 10 -21.51 -9.27 14.07
C PHE A 10 -20.55 -9.22 12.87
N ASP A 11 -19.24 -9.38 13.14
CA ASP A 11 -18.27 -9.36 12.06
C ASP A 11 -18.36 -10.61 11.19
N THR A 12 -18.27 -10.35 9.90
CA THR A 12 -17.96 -11.36 8.87
C THR A 12 -16.64 -11.00 8.23
N ILE A 13 -16.02 -11.92 7.51
CA ILE A 13 -14.77 -11.65 6.82
C ILE A 13 -14.92 -10.49 5.80
N ASP A 14 -16.09 -10.38 5.16
CA ASP A 14 -16.39 -9.30 4.22
C ASP A 14 -16.53 -7.94 4.92
N ILE A 15 -17.16 -7.91 6.10
CA ILE A 15 -17.25 -6.70 6.91
C ILE A 15 -15.86 -6.24 7.34
N ILE A 16 -15.03 -7.17 7.84
CA ILE A 16 -13.67 -6.87 8.28
C ILE A 16 -12.82 -6.44 7.08
N SER A 17 -12.87 -7.14 5.95
CA SER A 17 -12.09 -6.75 4.77
C SER A 17 -12.49 -5.38 4.24
N ASN A 18 -13.77 -5.06 4.19
CA ASN A 18 -14.24 -3.71 3.84
C ASN A 18 -13.78 -2.63 4.83
N LYS A 19 -13.81 -2.94 6.14
CA LYS A 19 -13.35 -2.01 7.20
C LYS A 19 -11.87 -1.65 7.06
N PHE A 20 -11.05 -2.61 6.63
CA PHE A 20 -9.62 -2.42 6.39
C PHE A 20 -9.28 -2.20 4.93
N ASN A 21 -10.29 -2.03 4.07
CA ASN A 21 -10.18 -1.82 2.63
C ASN A 21 -9.18 -2.79 1.99
N THR A 22 -9.43 -4.05 2.22
CA THR A 22 -8.64 -5.18 1.74
C THR A 22 -9.56 -6.27 1.21
N SER A 23 -9.01 -7.35 0.69
CA SER A 23 -9.81 -8.52 0.32
C SER A 23 -9.82 -9.57 1.45
N PRO A 24 -10.84 -10.44 1.50
CA PRO A 24 -10.86 -11.60 2.39
C PRO A 24 -9.61 -12.46 2.29
N GLU A 25 -9.09 -12.68 1.08
CA GLU A 25 -7.88 -13.46 0.82
C GLU A 25 -6.66 -12.90 1.53
N VAL A 26 -6.49 -11.57 1.53
CA VAL A 26 -5.37 -10.92 2.25
C VAL A 26 -5.47 -11.19 3.74
N ILE A 27 -6.68 -11.11 4.33
CA ILE A 27 -6.87 -11.44 5.74
C ILE A 27 -6.57 -12.91 6.01
N TYR A 28 -7.02 -13.82 5.15
CA TYR A 28 -6.70 -15.24 5.27
C TYR A 28 -5.20 -15.50 5.19
N GLN A 29 -4.50 -14.92 4.22
CA GLN A 29 -3.04 -15.05 4.08
C GLN A 29 -2.29 -14.57 5.31
N LEU A 30 -2.67 -13.42 5.87
CA LEU A 30 -2.03 -12.86 7.04
C LEU A 30 -2.25 -13.68 8.32
N ASN A 31 -3.31 -14.49 8.36
CA ASN A 31 -3.68 -15.31 9.51
C ASN A 31 -3.47 -16.82 9.27
N GLY A 32 -2.64 -17.20 8.30
CA GLY A 32 -2.30 -18.60 8.02
C GLY A 32 -3.45 -19.42 7.44
N TYR A 33 -4.40 -18.77 6.76
CA TYR A 33 -5.63 -19.35 6.18
C TYR A 33 -6.61 -19.94 7.21
N ILE A 34 -6.32 -19.81 8.49
CA ILE A 34 -7.21 -20.21 9.59
C ILE A 34 -7.73 -18.93 10.24
N VAL A 35 -8.97 -18.58 9.93
CA VAL A 35 -9.62 -17.40 10.51
C VAL A 35 -10.78 -17.84 11.37
N ASP A 36 -10.66 -17.65 12.68
CA ASP A 36 -11.75 -17.83 13.63
C ASP A 36 -12.44 -16.47 13.81
N LEU A 37 -13.71 -16.39 13.40
CA LEU A 37 -14.53 -15.18 13.52
C LEU A 37 -15.36 -15.14 14.81
N LYS A 38 -14.95 -15.88 15.83
CA LYS A 38 -15.59 -15.74 17.14
C LYS A 38 -15.28 -14.37 17.75
N PRO A 39 -16.25 -13.72 18.39
CA PRO A 39 -16.03 -12.49 19.10
C PRO A 39 -14.87 -12.60 20.11
N GLY A 40 -13.98 -11.61 20.08
CA GLY A 40 -12.78 -11.58 20.91
C GLY A 40 -11.54 -12.22 20.29
N THR A 41 -11.66 -12.90 19.14
CA THR A 41 -10.49 -13.39 18.38
C THR A 41 -9.69 -12.22 17.82
N SER A 42 -8.38 -12.27 17.95
CA SER A 42 -7.47 -11.27 17.35
C SER A 42 -7.01 -11.72 15.98
N LEU A 43 -7.21 -10.87 14.99
CA LEU A 43 -6.74 -11.07 13.62
C LEU A 43 -5.65 -10.06 13.28
N VAL A 44 -4.66 -10.52 12.54
CA VAL A 44 -3.70 -9.64 11.86
C VAL A 44 -4.39 -9.06 10.63
N VAL A 45 -4.42 -7.74 10.52
CA VAL A 45 -5.05 -7.02 9.41
C VAL A 45 -4.04 -6.03 8.81
N PRO A 46 -4.18 -5.67 7.53
CA PRO A 46 -3.34 -4.65 6.95
C PRO A 46 -3.54 -3.34 7.71
N ARG A 47 -2.45 -2.66 8.08
CA ARG A 47 -2.57 -1.29 8.58
C ARG A 47 -3.18 -0.46 7.47
N ASN A 48 -4.31 0.16 7.76
CA ASN A 48 -5.12 0.88 6.78
C ASN A 48 -4.32 2.02 6.11
N ARG A 49 -3.60 1.72 5.03
CA ARG A 49 -3.10 2.70 4.05
C ARG A 49 -4.13 2.91 2.95
N SER A 50 -5.34 2.51 3.19
CA SER A 50 -6.43 2.30 2.25
C SER A 50 -6.95 3.55 1.55
N ASN A 51 -6.51 4.73 1.97
CA ASN A 51 -6.87 5.95 1.25
C ASN A 51 -6.21 6.05 -0.13
N TYR A 52 -5.12 5.29 -0.38
CA TYR A 52 -4.29 5.45 -1.57
C TYR A 52 -4.20 4.21 -2.44
N PHE A 53 -4.50 3.01 -1.93
CA PHE A 53 -4.30 1.76 -2.64
C PHE A 53 -5.52 0.86 -2.59
N ASP A 54 -5.70 0.07 -3.66
CA ASP A 54 -6.53 -1.11 -3.71
C ASP A 54 -5.65 -2.35 -3.82
N TYR A 55 -6.22 -3.52 -3.52
CA TYR A 55 -5.57 -4.81 -3.70
C TYR A 55 -6.15 -5.51 -4.92
N TYR A 56 -5.29 -5.96 -5.80
CA TYR A 56 -5.65 -6.75 -6.97
C TYR A 56 -5.16 -8.18 -6.80
N ILE A 57 -6.04 -9.15 -6.96
CA ILE A 57 -5.69 -10.57 -6.95
C ILE A 57 -5.45 -11.00 -8.39
N VAL A 58 -4.24 -11.46 -8.67
CA VAL A 58 -3.84 -11.92 -10.00
C VAL A 58 -4.65 -13.14 -10.41
N ASN A 59 -5.27 -13.07 -11.58
CA ASN A 59 -6.00 -14.17 -12.18
C ASN A 59 -5.11 -14.97 -13.15
N LYS A 60 -5.53 -16.19 -13.46
CA LYS A 60 -4.85 -17.00 -14.48
C LYS A 60 -4.89 -16.29 -15.83
N GLY A 61 -3.71 -16.07 -16.41
CA GLY A 61 -3.55 -15.40 -17.70
C GLY A 61 -3.33 -13.88 -17.60
N ASP A 62 -3.30 -13.33 -16.40
CA ASP A 62 -2.90 -11.94 -16.21
C ASP A 62 -1.38 -11.77 -16.44
N THR A 63 -1.05 -10.58 -16.91
CA THR A 63 0.34 -10.12 -16.99
C THR A 63 0.47 -8.78 -16.30
N LEU A 64 1.65 -8.46 -15.79
CA LEU A 64 1.94 -7.18 -15.16
C LEU A 64 1.59 -6.01 -16.10
N TYR A 65 1.93 -6.13 -17.38
CA TYR A 65 1.61 -5.14 -18.41
C TYR A 65 0.12 -4.91 -18.57
N LYS A 66 -0.68 -5.98 -18.63
CA LYS A 66 -2.13 -5.88 -18.76
C LYS A 66 -2.74 -5.20 -17.53
N ILE A 67 -2.35 -5.63 -16.33
CA ILE A 67 -2.83 -5.03 -15.07
C ILE A 67 -2.45 -3.55 -15.00
N ALA A 68 -1.22 -3.19 -15.35
CA ALA A 68 -0.77 -1.81 -15.40
C ALA A 68 -1.60 -0.98 -16.40
N SER A 69 -1.77 -1.48 -17.63
CA SER A 69 -2.56 -0.83 -18.67
C SER A 69 -4.01 -0.59 -18.26
N ASP A 70 -4.67 -1.60 -17.70
CA ASP A 70 -6.06 -1.53 -17.25
C ASP A 70 -6.24 -0.48 -16.13
N ASN A 71 -5.21 -0.25 -15.34
CA ASN A 71 -5.18 0.73 -14.25
C ASN A 71 -4.50 2.06 -14.63
N LYS A 72 -4.12 2.26 -15.89
CA LYS A 72 -3.45 3.47 -16.40
C LYS A 72 -2.13 3.78 -15.69
N LEU A 73 -1.39 2.75 -15.36
CA LEU A 73 -0.10 2.80 -14.67
C LEU A 73 1.04 2.46 -15.62
N ASP A 74 2.21 2.98 -15.30
CA ASP A 74 3.46 2.50 -15.87
C ASP A 74 3.79 1.10 -15.29
N PRO A 75 4.13 0.09 -16.11
CA PRO A 75 4.47 -1.24 -15.62
C PRO A 75 5.69 -1.29 -14.70
N ASP A 76 6.68 -0.40 -14.91
CA ASP A 76 7.86 -0.32 -14.05
C ASP A 76 7.48 0.21 -12.68
N LEU A 77 6.61 1.23 -12.62
CA LEU A 77 6.09 1.77 -11.37
C LEU A 77 5.27 0.72 -10.61
N LEU A 78 4.42 -0.04 -11.31
CA LEU A 78 3.63 -1.11 -10.70
C LEU A 78 4.53 -2.21 -10.13
N ALA A 79 5.58 -2.60 -10.86
CA ALA A 79 6.56 -3.58 -10.41
C ALA A 79 7.28 -3.09 -9.13
N GLN A 80 7.82 -1.88 -9.16
CA GLN A 80 8.55 -1.29 -8.04
C GLN A 80 7.66 -1.13 -6.80
N LEU A 81 6.40 -0.68 -6.97
CA LEU A 81 5.43 -0.57 -5.88
C LEU A 81 5.23 -1.91 -5.15
N ASN A 82 5.28 -3.00 -5.89
CA ASN A 82 5.05 -4.35 -5.39
C ASN A 82 6.34 -5.12 -5.06
N GLY A 83 7.51 -4.49 -5.18
CA GLY A 83 8.80 -5.12 -4.87
C GLY A 83 9.17 -6.29 -5.81
N ILE A 84 8.69 -6.25 -7.04
CA ILE A 84 8.98 -7.24 -8.10
C ILE A 84 9.68 -6.55 -9.26
N ASN A 85 10.43 -7.33 -10.06
CA ASN A 85 10.98 -6.82 -11.32
C ASN A 85 9.92 -6.94 -12.42
N LYS A 86 9.93 -6.01 -13.39
CA LYS A 86 8.98 -6.03 -14.52
C LYS A 86 9.07 -7.28 -15.40
N SER A 87 10.22 -7.96 -15.37
CA SER A 87 10.45 -9.22 -16.09
C SER A 87 10.05 -10.46 -15.30
N ASP A 88 9.70 -10.31 -14.03
CA ASP A 88 9.30 -11.44 -13.20
C ASP A 88 7.90 -11.92 -13.57
N TYR A 89 7.69 -13.21 -13.38
CA TYR A 89 6.34 -13.77 -13.50
C TYR A 89 5.50 -13.40 -12.29
N ILE A 90 4.25 -13.07 -12.55
CA ILE A 90 3.21 -12.97 -11.52
C ILE A 90 2.35 -14.24 -11.57
N TYR A 91 1.89 -14.69 -10.43
CA TYR A 91 1.21 -15.97 -10.30
C TYR A 91 -0.25 -15.77 -9.91
N PRO A 92 -1.16 -16.66 -10.35
CA PRO A 92 -2.54 -16.64 -9.88
C PRO A 92 -2.61 -16.66 -8.35
N ASN A 93 -3.54 -15.89 -7.79
CA ASN A 93 -3.73 -15.63 -6.37
C ASN A 93 -2.63 -14.76 -5.70
N GLN A 94 -1.64 -14.29 -6.44
CA GLN A 94 -0.73 -13.25 -5.94
C GLN A 94 -1.51 -11.96 -5.76
N THR A 95 -1.27 -11.26 -4.65
CA THR A 95 -1.89 -9.95 -4.40
C THR A 95 -0.94 -8.83 -4.79
N LEU A 96 -1.43 -7.89 -5.58
CA LEU A 96 -0.71 -6.68 -5.98
C LEU A 96 -1.41 -5.44 -5.40
N LEU A 97 -0.60 -4.47 -4.95
CA LEU A 97 -1.08 -3.11 -4.65
C LEU A 97 -1.28 -2.34 -5.94
N ILE A 98 -2.43 -1.71 -6.06
CA ILE A 98 -2.78 -0.83 -7.18
C ILE A 98 -3.12 0.56 -6.59
N PRO A 99 -2.50 1.64 -7.07
CA PRO A 99 -2.86 2.98 -6.60
C PRO A 99 -4.27 3.34 -7.06
N LYS A 100 -5.04 3.93 -6.14
CA LYS A 100 -6.37 4.45 -6.46
C LYS A 100 -6.29 5.64 -7.43
N PRO A 101 -7.32 5.88 -8.24
CA PRO A 101 -7.37 7.05 -9.10
C PRO A 101 -7.08 8.35 -8.33
N GLY A 102 -6.21 9.19 -8.87
CA GLY A 102 -5.78 10.44 -8.23
C GLY A 102 -4.65 10.29 -7.21
N THR A 103 -4.17 9.07 -6.93
CA THR A 103 -2.97 8.86 -6.12
C THR A 103 -1.72 9.10 -6.98
N ILE A 104 -0.88 10.04 -6.55
CA ILE A 104 0.43 10.27 -7.15
C ILE A 104 1.45 9.47 -6.36
N LEU A 105 2.23 8.66 -7.05
CA LEU A 105 3.33 7.89 -6.47
C LEU A 105 4.66 8.50 -6.86
N TYR A 106 5.58 8.56 -5.92
CA TYR A 106 6.97 8.91 -6.15
C TYR A 106 7.88 7.94 -5.41
N ILE A 107 8.76 7.29 -6.15
CA ILE A 107 9.77 6.38 -5.57
C ILE A 107 11.07 7.17 -5.52
N THR A 108 11.57 7.39 -4.32
CA THR A 108 12.76 8.22 -4.09
C THR A 108 14.02 7.58 -4.64
N ALA A 109 14.88 8.41 -5.21
CA ALA A 109 16.21 8.06 -5.68
C ALA A 109 17.30 8.68 -4.78
N VAL A 110 18.53 8.24 -4.97
CA VAL A 110 19.69 8.82 -4.28
C VAL A 110 19.84 10.28 -4.65
N GLY A 111 19.94 11.14 -3.65
CA GLY A 111 20.07 12.59 -3.83
C GLY A 111 18.76 13.37 -3.85
N ASP A 112 17.61 12.70 -3.77
CA ASP A 112 16.34 13.40 -3.65
C ASP A 112 16.24 14.18 -2.34
N THR A 113 15.60 15.34 -2.45
CA THR A 113 15.23 16.16 -1.30
C THR A 113 13.71 16.32 -1.27
N LEU A 114 13.18 16.53 -0.07
CA LEU A 114 11.74 16.74 0.10
C LEU A 114 11.25 17.95 -0.71
N SER A 115 12.03 19.04 -0.71
CA SER A 115 11.73 20.23 -1.52
C SER A 115 11.76 19.95 -3.02
N GLY A 116 12.71 19.13 -3.49
CA GLY A 116 12.79 18.70 -4.90
C GLY A 116 11.56 17.89 -5.31
N ILE A 117 11.13 16.96 -4.47
CA ILE A 117 9.93 16.15 -4.71
C ILE A 117 8.68 17.03 -4.74
N VAL A 118 8.50 17.90 -3.75
CA VAL A 118 7.37 18.84 -3.66
C VAL A 118 7.26 19.71 -4.91
N ASN A 119 8.39 20.30 -5.35
CA ASN A 119 8.43 21.12 -6.55
C ASN A 119 8.19 20.30 -7.83
N GLY A 120 8.81 19.13 -7.94
CA GLY A 120 8.65 18.24 -9.11
C GLY A 120 7.24 17.72 -9.30
N LEU A 121 6.55 17.40 -8.21
CA LEU A 121 5.16 16.95 -8.23
C LEU A 121 4.14 18.10 -8.23
N ASN A 122 4.59 19.34 -8.01
CA ASN A 122 3.75 20.52 -7.86
C ASN A 122 2.66 20.33 -6.79
N VAL A 123 3.05 19.86 -5.61
CA VAL A 123 2.17 19.60 -4.47
C VAL A 123 2.50 20.49 -3.27
N ASP A 124 1.57 20.60 -2.34
CA ASP A 124 1.77 21.32 -1.09
C ASP A 124 2.57 20.47 -0.09
N MET A 125 3.56 21.07 0.57
CA MET A 125 4.46 20.41 1.53
C MET A 125 3.72 19.86 2.74
N ASP A 126 2.85 20.64 3.35
CA ASP A 126 2.15 20.25 4.58
C ASP A 126 1.17 19.12 4.27
N LYS A 127 0.52 19.18 3.09
CA LYS A 127 -0.36 18.14 2.60
C LYS A 127 0.42 16.85 2.30
N LEU A 128 1.59 16.95 1.65
CA LEU A 128 2.45 15.78 1.40
C LEU A 128 2.86 15.11 2.72
N LEU A 129 3.31 15.90 3.71
CA LEU A 129 3.72 15.38 5.01
C LEU A 129 2.55 14.76 5.78
N SER A 130 1.36 15.35 5.74
CA SER A 130 0.16 14.79 6.40
C SER A 130 -0.26 13.43 5.82
N GLN A 131 0.04 13.19 4.54
CA GLN A 131 -0.25 11.94 3.84
C GLN A 131 0.88 10.90 3.93
N ASN A 132 2.06 11.30 4.41
CA ASN A 132 3.25 10.45 4.51
C ASN A 132 3.86 10.52 5.91
N ASN A 133 3.09 10.13 6.93
CA ASN A 133 3.46 10.26 8.35
C ASN A 133 4.77 9.55 8.75
N ASN A 134 5.28 8.65 7.91
CA ASN A 134 6.50 7.87 8.16
C ASN A 134 7.52 8.10 7.03
N ILE A 135 8.03 9.31 6.90
CA ILE A 135 9.21 9.57 6.08
C ILE A 135 10.44 9.25 6.94
N TYR A 136 11.19 8.22 6.56
CA TYR A 136 12.42 7.85 7.25
C TYR A 136 13.55 8.78 6.85
N LEU A 137 14.24 9.32 7.85
CA LEU A 137 15.43 10.14 7.63
C LEU A 137 16.66 9.25 7.42
N GLN A 138 17.57 9.70 6.59
CA GLN A 138 18.85 9.03 6.39
C GLN A 138 19.81 9.32 7.56
N PRO A 139 20.73 8.39 7.89
CA PRO A 139 21.80 8.68 8.83
C PRO A 139 22.63 9.91 8.40
N GLU A 140 23.11 10.66 9.37
CA GLU A 140 23.98 11.85 9.17
C GLU A 140 23.32 13.01 8.41
N GLN A 141 22.02 12.99 8.26
CA GLN A 141 21.27 14.08 7.63
C GLN A 141 21.19 15.29 8.57
N LEU A 142 21.64 16.46 8.10
CA LEU A 142 21.52 17.73 8.83
C LEU A 142 20.08 18.24 8.74
N ILE A 143 19.44 18.42 9.88
CA ILE A 143 18.14 19.07 10.03
C ILE A 143 18.34 20.43 10.69
N VAL A 144 17.82 21.47 10.08
CA VAL A 144 17.96 22.85 10.59
C VAL A 144 16.57 23.41 10.90
N TYR A 145 16.43 23.99 12.10
CA TYR A 145 15.25 24.73 12.51
C TYR A 145 15.66 26.06 13.16
N LYS A 146 15.00 27.16 12.78
CA LYS A 146 15.22 28.47 13.34
C LYS A 146 13.94 29.02 13.94
N TYR A 147 13.96 29.36 15.22
CA TYR A 147 12.88 30.11 15.85
C TYR A 147 12.81 31.54 15.26
N LYS A 148 11.58 31.98 14.98
CA LYS A 148 11.30 33.37 14.59
C LYS A 148 11.36 34.27 15.79
#